data_827cddc893c67f0ce721a727070442ac
#
_entry.id   827cddc893c67f0ce721a727070442ac
#
_cell.length_a   1.000
_cell.length_b   1.000
_cell.length_c   1.000
_cell.angle_alpha   90.00
_cell.angle_beta   90.00
_cell.angle_gamma   90.00
#
_symmetry.space_group_name_H-M   'P 1'
#
loop_
_entity.id
_entity.type
_entity.pdbx_description
1 polymer ?
#
loop_
_entity_poly.entity_id
_entity_poly.type
_entity_poly.pdbx_seq_one_letter_code
_entity_poly.pdbx_strand_id
1 'polypeptide(L)'
;MRGGLTYAWSWGSLGLVKDHLVWGDNYHGSNILSGHQPSFTMLKLHLQPVKWFDFNYVHGWLVSDVIDSSRLYMNGQSLRKSYRPKYLAANLFTFTPIKKFQFSIGNSIIYSDQNVQPAYLIPFFFYKTVDHAQTSTGSNFLGQNSQLFFNVSSRNIRNVHLYASMFVDEIALGRATDKDKHTNFFSVKAGMRLSNLAVKNLFVTAEYTRTNPLAYRHYITTATYASSTYNMGHYLGDNAEEVYFSFGYKPISRLLLEVSYTAASKGYEYAYTGVSSDPVGNGLGLPFLSRAYWQMSDIGFRARYQLLNDAWIFLGFNSSEQKGILVDMYTMPEYRGKQTTINIGANIGF
;
A
#
# COMPACT_ATOMS: atom_id res chain seq x y z
N MET A 1 12.19 14.33 -4.55
CA MET A 1 13.32 14.02 -5.46
C MET A 1 13.49 12.51 -5.53
N ARG A 2 13.66 11.92 -6.70
CA ARG A 2 13.92 10.50 -6.94
C ARG A 2 15.22 10.35 -7.71
N GLY A 3 15.93 9.25 -7.55
CA GLY A 3 17.18 8.98 -8.25
C GLY A 3 17.95 7.84 -7.59
N GLY A 4 19.02 7.39 -8.22
CA GLY A 4 19.87 6.32 -7.68
C GLY A 4 20.79 5.74 -8.73
N LEU A 5 21.51 4.71 -8.33
CA LEU A 5 22.40 3.92 -9.18
C LEU A 5 21.91 2.47 -9.19
N THR A 6 21.82 1.88 -10.36
CA THR A 6 21.44 0.49 -10.55
C THR A 6 22.41 -0.18 -11.51
N TYR A 7 22.98 -1.28 -11.08
CA TYR A 7 23.73 -2.21 -11.93
C TYR A 7 22.81 -3.34 -12.39
N ALA A 8 22.76 -3.59 -13.68
CA ALA A 8 21.91 -4.63 -14.28
C ALA A 8 22.73 -5.61 -15.10
N TRP A 9 22.32 -6.88 -15.07
CA TRP A 9 22.86 -7.98 -15.87
C TRP A 9 21.70 -8.77 -16.52
N SER A 10 21.99 -9.77 -17.32
CA SER A 10 20.99 -10.46 -18.15
C SER A 10 19.79 -11.05 -17.41
N TRP A 11 19.92 -11.39 -16.13
CA TRP A 11 18.88 -12.02 -15.30
C TRP A 11 18.63 -11.33 -13.97
N GLY A 12 19.12 -10.10 -13.79
CA GLY A 12 18.84 -9.37 -12.56
C GLY A 12 19.39 -7.95 -12.52
N SER A 13 19.13 -7.28 -11.43
CA SER A 13 19.65 -5.94 -11.12
C SER A 13 19.77 -5.71 -9.63
N LEU A 14 20.76 -4.92 -9.23
CA LEU A 14 20.97 -4.45 -7.88
C LEU A 14 21.13 -2.92 -7.91
N GLY A 15 20.40 -2.21 -7.08
CA GLY A 15 20.46 -0.76 -7.04
C GLY A 15 20.31 -0.18 -5.65
N LEU A 16 20.96 0.97 -5.43
CA LEU A 16 20.70 1.86 -4.31
C LEU A 16 19.93 3.07 -4.88
N VAL A 17 18.66 3.13 -4.57
CA VAL A 17 17.75 4.09 -5.19
C VAL A 17 16.87 4.78 -4.14
N LYS A 18 16.44 6.01 -4.45
CA LYS A 18 15.36 6.69 -3.73
C LYS A 18 14.17 6.77 -4.64
N ASP A 19 13.13 5.99 -4.35
CA ASP A 19 11.94 5.91 -5.20
C ASP A 19 10.69 5.49 -4.40
N HIS A 20 9.56 5.42 -5.09
CA HIS A 20 8.34 4.78 -4.61
C HIS A 20 8.39 3.29 -4.93
N LEU A 21 7.69 2.49 -4.11
CA LEU A 21 7.57 1.06 -4.32
C LEU A 21 6.09 0.67 -4.38
N VAL A 22 5.71 -0.04 -5.44
CA VAL A 22 4.34 -0.55 -5.63
C VAL A 22 4.41 -2.06 -5.85
N TRP A 23 3.73 -2.83 -5.01
CA TRP A 23 3.54 -4.27 -5.13
C TRP A 23 2.07 -4.64 -5.05
N GLY A 24 1.69 -5.67 -5.79
CA GLY A 24 0.30 -6.10 -5.97
C GLY A 24 -0.34 -5.53 -7.25
N ASP A 25 -1.06 -6.41 -7.97
CA ASP A 25 -1.79 -5.97 -9.16
C ASP A 25 -2.93 -5.01 -8.77
N ASN A 26 -3.01 -3.89 -9.43
CA ASN A 26 -4.03 -2.87 -9.21
C ASN A 26 -4.09 -1.88 -10.39
N TYR A 27 -5.18 -1.13 -10.49
CA TYR A 27 -5.33 0.01 -11.38
C TYR A 27 -5.67 1.31 -10.64
N HIS A 28 -6.14 1.20 -9.39
CA HIS A 28 -6.49 2.36 -8.58
C HIS A 28 -5.63 2.49 -7.32
N GLY A 29 -5.43 1.44 -6.55
CA GLY A 29 -4.59 1.49 -5.36
C GLY A 29 -4.22 0.10 -4.84
N SER A 30 -2.95 -0.13 -4.47
CA SER A 30 -2.49 -1.39 -3.91
C SER A 30 -2.76 -1.46 -2.40
N ASN A 31 -3.01 -2.67 -1.90
CA ASN A 31 -3.14 -2.97 -0.47
C ASN A 31 -1.88 -3.63 0.12
N ILE A 32 -0.84 -3.88 -0.69
CA ILE A 32 0.46 -4.42 -0.22
C ILE A 32 1.44 -3.26 -0.04
N LEU A 33 1.94 -2.70 -1.13
CA LEU A 33 2.75 -1.49 -1.15
C LEU A 33 2.16 -0.56 -2.21
N SER A 34 1.61 0.56 -1.79
CA SER A 34 0.80 1.43 -2.65
C SER A 34 1.59 2.53 -3.35
N GLY A 35 2.79 2.86 -2.85
CA GLY A 35 3.58 3.97 -3.35
C GLY A 35 3.03 5.36 -2.98
N HIS A 36 2.01 5.44 -2.12
CA HIS A 36 1.45 6.73 -1.67
C HIS A 36 2.33 7.46 -0.65
N GLN A 37 3.19 6.72 0.07
CA GLN A 37 4.17 7.32 0.97
C GLN A 37 5.21 8.12 0.18
N PRO A 38 5.88 9.12 0.80
CA PRO A 38 7.02 9.79 0.21
C PRO A 38 8.10 8.80 -0.22
N SER A 39 8.83 9.10 -1.29
CA SER A 39 9.94 8.28 -1.76
C SER A 39 10.99 8.12 -0.66
N PHE A 40 11.46 6.90 -0.45
CA PHE A 40 12.50 6.58 0.53
C PHE A 40 13.70 5.89 -0.13
N THR A 41 14.85 5.99 0.52
CA THR A 41 16.08 5.31 0.05
C THR A 41 15.96 3.82 0.30
N MET A 42 16.35 3.00 -0.69
CA MET A 42 16.29 1.55 -0.59
C MET A 42 17.42 0.86 -1.36
N LEU A 43 17.90 -0.23 -0.83
CA LEU A 43 18.61 -1.25 -1.57
C LEU A 43 17.57 -2.13 -2.25
N LYS A 44 17.63 -2.27 -3.57
CA LYS A 44 16.66 -3.03 -4.38
C LYS A 44 17.38 -4.10 -5.18
N LEU A 45 16.98 -5.36 -4.98
CA LEU A 45 17.46 -6.50 -5.76
C LEU A 45 16.28 -7.07 -6.55
N HIS A 46 16.49 -7.29 -7.85
CA HIS A 46 15.56 -7.99 -8.71
C HIS A 46 16.30 -9.11 -9.43
N LEU A 47 15.73 -10.33 -9.41
CA LEU A 47 16.29 -11.50 -10.08
C LEU A 47 15.21 -12.21 -10.89
N GLN A 48 15.52 -12.52 -12.14
CA GLN A 48 14.69 -13.34 -13.04
C GLN A 48 15.57 -14.35 -13.78
N PRO A 49 16.10 -15.37 -13.07
CA PRO A 49 17.02 -16.35 -13.68
C PRO A 49 16.36 -17.24 -14.71
N VAL A 50 15.03 -17.42 -14.60
CA VAL A 50 14.21 -18.20 -15.53
C VAL A 50 12.86 -17.51 -15.76
N LYS A 51 12.20 -17.77 -16.90
CA LYS A 51 10.96 -17.09 -17.32
C LYS A 51 9.75 -17.30 -16.40
N TRP A 52 9.74 -18.37 -15.63
CA TRP A 52 8.64 -18.73 -14.73
C TRP A 52 8.85 -18.27 -13.29
N PHE A 53 10.02 -17.71 -12.96
CA PHE A 53 10.36 -17.27 -11.60
C PHE A 53 10.93 -15.85 -11.62
N ASP A 54 10.36 -14.98 -10.80
CA ASP A 54 10.79 -13.60 -10.58
C ASP A 54 10.89 -13.36 -9.06
N PHE A 55 11.97 -12.74 -8.64
CA PHE A 55 12.24 -12.45 -7.25
C PHE A 55 12.58 -10.99 -7.07
N ASN A 56 11.90 -10.35 -6.13
CA ASN A 56 12.15 -8.97 -5.74
C ASN A 56 12.47 -8.91 -4.24
N TYR A 57 13.49 -8.15 -3.89
CA TYR A 57 13.84 -7.84 -2.51
C TYR A 57 14.13 -6.35 -2.37
N VAL A 58 13.74 -5.82 -1.22
CA VAL A 58 13.99 -4.42 -0.84
C VAL A 58 14.40 -4.36 0.61
N HIS A 59 15.46 -3.57 0.89
CA HIS A 59 15.76 -3.06 2.22
C HIS A 59 15.67 -1.54 2.18
N GLY A 60 14.68 -0.96 2.90
CA GLY A 60 14.33 0.46 2.87
C GLY A 60 14.65 1.19 4.17
N TRP A 61 15.18 2.40 4.05
CA TRP A 61 15.34 3.36 5.15
C TRP A 61 14.09 4.23 5.20
N LEU A 62 13.20 3.92 6.14
CA LEU A 62 11.95 4.63 6.32
C LEU A 62 12.15 5.87 7.22
N VAL A 63 11.15 6.73 7.24
CA VAL A 63 11.08 7.85 8.17
C VAL A 63 10.14 7.48 9.31
N SER A 64 10.63 7.58 10.56
CA SER A 64 9.77 7.48 11.74
C SER A 64 9.19 8.86 12.08
N ASP A 65 7.99 8.89 12.62
CA ASP A 65 7.33 10.07 13.21
C ASP A 65 7.52 10.12 14.73
N VAL A 66 8.14 9.10 15.32
CA VAL A 66 8.39 9.02 16.77
C VAL A 66 9.70 9.69 17.12
N ILE A 67 9.62 10.67 18.02
CA ILE A 67 10.78 11.42 18.49
C ILE A 67 11.61 10.53 19.42
N ASP A 68 12.91 10.52 19.23
CA ASP A 68 13.88 9.96 20.15
C ASP A 68 14.21 10.98 21.26
N SER A 69 13.58 10.85 22.41
CA SER A 69 13.75 11.76 23.53
C SER A 69 15.19 11.75 24.10
N SER A 70 15.94 10.68 23.89
CA SER A 70 17.34 10.58 24.32
C SER A 70 18.30 11.43 23.47
N ARG A 71 17.86 11.87 22.30
CA ARG A 71 18.64 12.66 21.33
C ARG A 71 18.06 14.06 21.07
N LEU A 72 17.38 14.60 22.06
CA LEU A 72 16.95 15.99 22.04
C LEU A 72 18.08 16.90 22.49
N TYR A 73 18.35 17.98 21.76
CA TYR A 73 19.32 18.98 22.17
C TYR A 73 18.93 20.38 21.70
N MET A 74 19.38 21.37 22.49
CA MET A 74 19.21 22.77 22.13
C MET A 74 20.35 23.20 21.18
N ASN A 75 19.95 23.84 20.09
CA ASN A 75 20.84 24.52 19.16
C ASN A 75 20.50 26.02 19.20
N GLY A 76 21.15 26.78 20.05
CA GLY A 76 20.75 28.14 20.39
C GLY A 76 19.37 28.14 21.06
N GLN A 77 18.41 28.88 20.51
CA GLN A 77 17.05 28.97 21.03
C GLN A 77 16.10 27.87 20.43
N SER A 78 16.58 27.04 19.51
CA SER A 78 15.77 26.04 18.83
C SER A 78 16.04 24.65 19.39
N LEU A 79 14.95 23.93 19.76
CA LEU A 79 15.00 22.53 20.13
C LEU A 79 15.14 21.67 18.87
N ARG A 80 16.26 20.97 18.72
CA ARG A 80 16.44 19.96 17.68
C ARG A 80 15.89 18.62 18.12
N LYS A 81 15.02 18.08 17.27
CA LYS A 81 14.39 16.77 17.46
C LYS A 81 15.07 15.75 16.55
N SER A 82 15.47 14.62 17.10
CA SER A 82 15.87 13.42 16.36
C SER A 82 14.72 12.43 16.36
N TYR A 83 14.55 11.66 15.28
CA TYR A 83 13.53 10.62 15.19
C TYR A 83 14.18 9.25 15.31
N ARG A 84 13.44 8.29 15.84
CA ARG A 84 13.89 6.91 15.98
C ARG A 84 14.15 6.28 14.61
N PRO A 85 15.24 5.49 14.43
CA PRO A 85 15.50 4.81 13.17
C PRO A 85 14.40 3.79 12.87
N LYS A 86 14.05 3.66 11.60
CA LYS A 86 13.00 2.74 11.12
C LYS A 86 13.37 2.17 9.77
N TYR A 87 13.15 0.88 9.59
CA TYR A 87 13.55 0.14 8.39
C TYR A 87 12.45 -0.80 7.93
N LEU A 88 12.49 -1.14 6.65
CA LEU A 88 11.70 -2.17 6.00
C LEU A 88 12.65 -3.18 5.35
N ALA A 89 12.47 -4.46 5.62
CA ALA A 89 12.96 -5.51 4.73
C ALA A 89 11.75 -6.24 4.13
N ALA A 90 11.74 -6.45 2.83
CA ALA A 90 10.62 -7.10 2.16
C ALA A 90 11.11 -7.94 0.97
N ASN A 91 10.47 -9.07 0.75
CA ASN A 91 10.71 -9.90 -0.43
C ASN A 91 9.39 -10.36 -1.07
N LEU A 92 9.46 -10.64 -2.36
CA LEU A 92 8.33 -11.12 -3.16
C LEU A 92 8.83 -12.14 -4.17
N PHE A 93 8.32 -13.35 -4.07
CA PHE A 93 8.55 -14.46 -4.99
C PHE A 93 7.35 -14.55 -5.93
N THR A 94 7.55 -14.41 -7.22
CA THR A 94 6.51 -14.52 -8.23
C THR A 94 6.77 -15.73 -9.13
N PHE A 95 5.76 -16.55 -9.27
CA PHE A 95 5.78 -17.77 -10.10
C PHE A 95 4.79 -17.61 -11.24
N THR A 96 5.23 -18.01 -12.45
CA THR A 96 4.41 -18.06 -13.66
C THR A 96 4.33 -19.52 -14.15
N PRO A 97 3.55 -20.39 -13.43
CA PRO A 97 3.53 -21.84 -13.74
C PRO A 97 2.94 -22.13 -15.11
N ILE A 98 2.03 -21.31 -15.57
CA ILE A 98 1.48 -21.37 -16.92
C ILE A 98 1.44 -19.95 -17.51
N LYS A 99 1.49 -19.88 -18.84
CA LYS A 99 1.49 -18.60 -19.55
C LYS A 99 0.30 -17.71 -19.14
N LYS A 100 0.55 -16.43 -18.83
CA LYS A 100 -0.44 -15.43 -18.43
C LYS A 100 -1.13 -15.66 -17.07
N PHE A 101 -0.64 -16.58 -16.26
CA PHE A 101 -1.06 -16.75 -14.88
C PHE A 101 0.14 -16.58 -13.95
N GLN A 102 0.02 -15.68 -12.98
CA GLN A 102 1.05 -15.39 -11.99
C GLN A 102 0.50 -15.57 -10.58
N PHE A 103 1.34 -16.12 -9.73
CA PHE A 103 1.07 -16.22 -8.30
C PHE A 103 2.32 -15.70 -7.56
N SER A 104 2.11 -14.81 -6.61
CA SER A 104 3.20 -14.26 -5.80
C SER A 104 2.94 -14.51 -4.31
N ILE A 105 4.01 -14.82 -3.60
CA ILE A 105 4.04 -14.90 -2.15
C ILE A 105 5.22 -14.05 -1.66
N GLY A 106 5.00 -13.29 -0.61
CA GLY A 106 6.06 -12.45 -0.05
C GLY A 106 5.87 -12.22 1.43
N ASN A 107 6.91 -11.70 2.03
CA ASN A 107 6.86 -11.28 3.42
C ASN A 107 7.68 -10.00 3.63
N SER A 108 7.35 -9.29 4.68
CA SER A 108 8.10 -8.12 5.11
C SER A 108 8.27 -8.10 6.62
N ILE A 109 9.18 -7.25 7.06
CA ILE A 109 9.34 -6.88 8.46
C ILE A 109 9.61 -5.39 8.55
N ILE A 110 8.88 -4.71 9.42
CA ILE A 110 9.21 -3.37 9.89
C ILE A 110 9.97 -3.53 11.20
N TYR A 111 11.11 -2.88 11.31
CA TYR A 111 11.89 -2.88 12.53
C TYR A 111 12.48 -1.49 12.83
N SER A 112 12.66 -1.19 14.09
CA SER A 112 13.03 0.14 14.57
C SER A 112 13.89 0.07 15.83
N ASP A 113 14.35 1.25 16.28
CA ASP A 113 15.07 1.44 17.55
C ASP A 113 16.42 0.70 17.64
N GLN A 114 16.98 0.30 16.52
CA GLN A 114 18.23 -0.42 16.40
C GLN A 114 18.95 -0.05 15.08
N ASN A 115 20.20 -0.49 14.94
CA ASN A 115 20.92 -0.38 13.67
C ASN A 115 20.40 -1.39 12.66
N VAL A 116 20.83 -1.24 11.39
CA VAL A 116 20.52 -2.22 10.33
C VAL A 116 20.95 -3.61 10.78
N GLN A 117 19.99 -4.55 10.82
CA GLN A 117 20.20 -5.93 11.21
C GLN A 117 20.69 -6.76 10.01
N PRO A 118 21.88 -7.39 10.09
CA PRO A 118 22.43 -8.18 9.00
C PRO A 118 21.51 -9.32 8.55
N ALA A 119 20.75 -9.93 9.47
CA ALA A 119 19.80 -11.00 9.14
C ALA A 119 18.69 -10.54 8.17
N TYR A 120 18.28 -9.28 8.24
CA TYR A 120 17.27 -8.71 7.35
C TYR A 120 17.84 -8.23 6.01
N LEU A 121 19.16 -8.25 5.83
CA LEU A 121 19.82 -8.06 4.54
C LEU A 121 19.90 -9.35 3.72
N ILE A 122 19.53 -10.49 4.29
CA ILE A 122 19.46 -11.77 3.56
C ILE A 122 18.12 -11.82 2.81
N PRO A 123 18.14 -11.77 1.47
CA PRO A 123 16.94 -11.50 0.68
C PRO A 123 15.87 -12.61 0.74
N PHE A 124 16.29 -13.87 0.97
CA PHE A 124 15.44 -15.06 0.84
C PHE A 124 14.82 -15.52 2.16
N PHE A 125 15.04 -14.78 3.26
CA PHE A 125 14.56 -15.21 4.56
C PHE A 125 13.05 -15.00 4.71
N PHE A 126 12.45 -15.89 5.48
CA PHE A 126 11.14 -15.68 6.08
C PHE A 126 11.32 -14.92 7.38
N TYR A 127 11.10 -13.61 7.35
CA TYR A 127 11.49 -12.69 8.42
C TYR A 127 10.81 -12.97 9.76
N LYS A 128 9.60 -13.55 9.75
CA LYS A 128 8.90 -13.93 10.97
C LYS A 128 9.66 -14.99 11.79
N THR A 129 10.35 -15.92 11.14
CA THR A 129 11.18 -16.90 11.87
C THR A 129 12.40 -16.27 12.50
N VAL A 130 12.99 -15.28 11.84
CA VAL A 130 14.12 -14.51 12.38
C VAL A 130 13.68 -13.69 13.59
N ASP A 131 12.54 -13.03 13.50
CA ASP A 131 11.92 -12.27 14.58
C ASP A 131 11.68 -13.16 15.81
N HIS A 132 11.01 -14.31 15.64
CA HIS A 132 10.79 -15.27 16.73
C HIS A 132 12.09 -15.80 17.36
N ALA A 133 13.12 -16.10 16.56
CA ALA A 133 14.40 -16.58 17.08
C ALA A 133 15.10 -15.51 17.92
N GLN A 134 15.03 -14.25 17.52
CA GLN A 134 15.61 -13.13 18.26
C GLN A 134 14.85 -12.82 19.57
N THR A 135 13.53 -12.90 19.52
CA THR A 135 12.66 -12.64 20.68
C THR A 135 12.80 -13.75 21.74
N SER A 136 12.95 -15.02 21.34
CA SER A 136 13.10 -16.17 22.23
C SER A 136 14.44 -16.20 22.97
N THR A 137 15.48 -15.54 22.48
CA THR A 137 16.81 -15.48 23.13
C THR A 137 16.93 -14.41 24.21
N GLY A 138 15.81 -13.76 24.61
CA GLY A 138 15.79 -12.78 25.69
C GLY A 138 16.45 -11.44 25.34
N SER A 139 16.85 -11.24 24.11
CA SER A 139 17.24 -9.93 23.62
C SER A 139 15.98 -9.06 23.55
N ASN A 140 15.97 -7.94 24.31
CA ASN A 140 14.86 -6.98 24.36
C ASN A 140 14.72 -6.20 23.03
N PHE A 141 14.56 -6.90 21.89
CA PHE A 141 14.27 -6.27 20.63
C PHE A 141 12.80 -5.92 20.58
N LEU A 142 12.49 -4.74 21.06
CA LEU A 142 11.20 -4.12 20.94
C LEU A 142 11.09 -3.46 19.56
N GLY A 143 9.95 -3.56 18.92
CA GLY A 143 9.65 -2.79 17.72
C GLY A 143 9.89 -3.53 16.40
N GLN A 144 9.51 -4.80 16.34
CA GLN A 144 9.47 -5.57 15.09
C GLN A 144 8.03 -5.98 14.78
N ASN A 145 7.65 -5.90 13.51
CA ASN A 145 6.35 -6.32 13.02
C ASN A 145 6.51 -6.99 11.65
N SER A 146 6.13 -8.25 11.54
CA SER A 146 6.28 -9.06 10.33
C SER A 146 4.94 -9.27 9.63
N GLN A 147 4.92 -9.13 8.31
CA GLN A 147 3.75 -9.27 7.47
C GLN A 147 3.95 -10.35 6.41
N LEU A 148 2.82 -10.91 5.92
CA LEU A 148 2.75 -11.79 4.78
C LEU A 148 1.87 -11.19 3.71
N PHE A 149 2.15 -11.48 2.44
CA PHE A 149 1.31 -11.07 1.34
C PHE A 149 1.27 -12.09 0.21
N PHE A 150 0.13 -12.11 -0.45
CA PHE A 150 -0.18 -12.96 -1.58
C PHE A 150 -0.73 -12.10 -2.70
N ASN A 151 -0.39 -12.45 -3.93
CA ASN A 151 -0.98 -11.84 -5.10
C ASN A 151 -1.20 -12.89 -6.18
N VAL A 152 -2.32 -12.82 -6.87
CA VAL A 152 -2.64 -13.67 -8.01
C VAL A 152 -3.14 -12.83 -9.16
N SER A 153 -2.71 -13.16 -10.36
CA SER A 153 -3.02 -12.42 -11.58
C SER A 153 -3.23 -13.37 -12.75
N SER A 154 -4.32 -13.22 -13.49
CA SER A 154 -4.64 -14.05 -14.64
C SER A 154 -5.11 -13.22 -15.83
N ARG A 155 -4.51 -13.48 -16.99
CA ARG A 155 -4.92 -12.96 -18.30
C ARG A 155 -5.21 -14.10 -19.30
N ASN A 156 -5.60 -15.28 -18.79
CA ASN A 156 -5.86 -16.46 -19.61
C ASN A 156 -7.14 -16.32 -20.42
N ILE A 157 -8.13 -15.61 -19.92
CA ILE A 157 -9.33 -15.24 -20.68
C ILE A 157 -8.96 -14.06 -21.58
N ARG A 158 -9.31 -14.18 -22.86
CA ARG A 158 -9.00 -13.13 -23.84
C ARG A 158 -9.66 -11.81 -23.42
N ASN A 159 -8.87 -10.72 -23.43
CA ASN A 159 -9.33 -9.37 -23.09
C ASN A 159 -9.77 -9.18 -21.62
N VAL A 160 -9.52 -10.13 -20.75
CA VAL A 160 -9.86 -10.07 -19.33
C VAL A 160 -8.58 -10.21 -18.50
N HIS A 161 -8.38 -9.29 -17.57
CA HIS A 161 -7.39 -9.39 -16.50
C HIS A 161 -8.14 -9.51 -15.17
N LEU A 162 -7.95 -10.62 -14.49
CA LEU A 162 -8.45 -10.88 -13.13
C LEU A 162 -7.26 -10.88 -12.19
N TYR A 163 -7.42 -10.28 -11.02
CA TYR A 163 -6.37 -10.27 -10.00
C TYR A 163 -6.98 -10.17 -8.61
N ALA A 164 -6.23 -10.68 -7.64
CA ALA A 164 -6.54 -10.51 -6.23
C ALA A 164 -5.24 -10.45 -5.43
N SER A 165 -5.26 -9.69 -4.35
CA SER A 165 -4.13 -9.61 -3.41
C SER A 165 -4.62 -9.61 -1.98
N MET A 166 -3.77 -10.12 -1.09
CA MET A 166 -4.01 -10.18 0.35
C MET A 166 -2.74 -9.77 1.09
N PHE A 167 -2.89 -8.85 2.01
CA PHE A 167 -1.89 -8.47 2.99
C PHE A 167 -2.35 -8.99 4.36
N VAL A 168 -1.45 -9.62 5.10
CA VAL A 168 -1.73 -10.20 6.42
C VAL A 168 -0.70 -9.66 7.40
N ASP A 169 -1.18 -8.91 8.37
CA ASP A 169 -0.38 -8.42 9.50
C ASP A 169 -0.39 -9.46 10.63
N GLU A 170 -1.59 -9.87 11.03
CA GLU A 170 -1.78 -10.93 11.99
C GLU A 170 -2.99 -11.80 11.63
N ILE A 171 -2.85 -13.13 11.73
CA ILE A 171 -3.92 -14.08 11.51
C ILE A 171 -3.86 -15.20 12.57
N ALA A 172 -5.00 -15.46 13.19
CA ALA A 172 -5.19 -16.54 14.15
C ALA A 172 -6.21 -17.54 13.58
N LEU A 173 -5.75 -18.53 12.82
CA LEU A 173 -6.61 -19.50 12.15
C LEU A 173 -7.55 -20.23 13.11
N GLY A 174 -7.07 -20.59 14.31
CA GLY A 174 -7.91 -21.24 15.35
C GLY A 174 -8.99 -20.34 15.95
N ARG A 175 -8.98 -19.05 15.66
CA ARG A 175 -9.95 -18.05 16.13
C ARG A 175 -10.71 -17.37 14.99
N ALA A 176 -10.48 -17.77 13.76
CA ALA A 176 -11.06 -17.15 12.57
C ALA A 176 -12.60 -17.21 12.55
N THR A 177 -13.19 -18.19 13.23
CA THR A 177 -14.64 -18.37 13.35
C THR A 177 -15.23 -17.77 14.64
N ASP A 178 -14.41 -17.37 15.59
CA ASP A 178 -14.83 -16.81 16.87
C ASP A 178 -14.71 -15.28 16.83
N LYS A 179 -15.81 -14.61 16.58
CA LYS A 179 -15.88 -13.15 16.42
C LYS A 179 -15.52 -12.39 17.70
N ASP A 180 -15.64 -13.02 18.86
CA ASP A 180 -15.45 -12.36 20.15
C ASP A 180 -14.02 -12.48 20.67
N LYS A 181 -13.18 -13.32 20.04
CA LYS A 181 -11.86 -13.64 20.57
C LYS A 181 -10.69 -13.00 19.83
N HIS A 182 -10.81 -12.68 18.55
CA HIS A 182 -9.72 -12.08 17.79
C HIS A 182 -10.20 -11.46 16.48
N THR A 183 -9.75 -10.25 16.21
CA THR A 183 -9.87 -9.65 14.88
C THR A 183 -8.63 -10.00 14.07
N ASN A 184 -8.80 -10.71 12.97
CA ASN A 184 -7.70 -10.99 12.06
C ASN A 184 -7.35 -9.70 11.28
N PHE A 185 -6.07 -9.32 11.33
CA PHE A 185 -5.56 -8.07 10.76
C PHE A 185 -5.08 -8.31 9.34
N PHE A 186 -5.97 -8.15 8.39
CA PHE A 186 -5.65 -8.33 6.98
C PHE A 186 -6.35 -7.32 6.09
N SER A 187 -5.80 -7.13 4.90
CA SER A 187 -6.41 -6.38 3.81
C SER A 187 -6.52 -7.28 2.58
N VAL A 188 -7.68 -7.28 1.94
CA VAL A 188 -7.92 -8.00 0.68
C VAL A 188 -8.32 -7.03 -0.41
N LYS A 189 -7.87 -7.30 -1.62
CA LYS A 189 -8.26 -6.61 -2.83
C LYS A 189 -8.59 -7.62 -3.92
N ALA A 190 -9.64 -7.38 -4.66
CA ALA A 190 -9.97 -8.10 -5.88
C ALA A 190 -10.30 -7.11 -6.99
N GLY A 191 -9.89 -7.42 -8.20
CA GLY A 191 -10.15 -6.55 -9.33
C GLY A 191 -10.25 -7.29 -10.66
N MET A 192 -10.90 -6.61 -11.59
CA MET A 192 -11.08 -7.05 -12.95
C MET A 192 -10.88 -5.87 -13.90
N ARG A 193 -10.19 -6.13 -15.02
CA ARG A 193 -10.15 -5.20 -16.15
C ARG A 193 -10.54 -5.93 -17.44
N LEU A 194 -11.52 -5.39 -18.11
CA LEU A 194 -11.97 -5.81 -19.43
C LEU A 194 -11.39 -4.86 -20.48
N SER A 195 -10.95 -5.37 -21.61
CA SER A 195 -10.37 -4.57 -22.69
C SER A 195 -10.87 -5.06 -24.03
N ASN A 196 -11.36 -4.17 -24.90
CA ASN A 196 -11.82 -4.52 -26.26
C ASN A 196 -12.91 -5.61 -26.30
N LEU A 197 -13.82 -5.66 -25.34
CA LEU A 197 -14.78 -6.78 -25.24
C LEU A 197 -15.89 -6.69 -26.28
N ALA A 198 -16.56 -5.55 -26.39
CA ALA A 198 -17.63 -5.29 -27.36
C ALA A 198 -17.23 -4.18 -28.34
N VAL A 199 -16.53 -3.17 -27.85
CA VAL A 199 -16.04 -2.02 -28.62
C VAL A 199 -14.53 -2.00 -28.56
N LYS A 200 -13.90 -1.81 -29.73
CA LYS A 200 -12.44 -1.68 -29.81
C LYS A 200 -11.95 -0.46 -29.03
N ASN A 201 -10.84 -0.60 -28.32
CA ASN A 201 -10.22 0.44 -27.49
C ASN A 201 -11.08 0.91 -26.29
N LEU A 202 -12.03 0.10 -25.87
CA LEU A 202 -12.81 0.27 -24.66
C LEU A 202 -12.17 -0.50 -23.52
N PHE A 203 -12.09 0.13 -22.32
CA PHE A 203 -11.59 -0.47 -21.10
C PHE A 203 -12.60 -0.27 -19.98
N VAL A 204 -12.87 -1.32 -19.22
CA VAL A 204 -13.69 -1.25 -18.01
C VAL A 204 -12.89 -1.87 -16.88
N THR A 205 -12.78 -1.16 -15.77
CA THR A 205 -12.10 -1.65 -14.57
C THR A 205 -13.08 -1.62 -13.40
N ALA A 206 -13.06 -2.66 -12.60
CA ALA A 206 -13.75 -2.73 -11.32
C ALA A 206 -12.79 -3.28 -10.26
N GLU A 207 -12.72 -2.63 -9.11
CA GLU A 207 -11.91 -3.05 -7.97
C GLU A 207 -12.72 -2.94 -6.67
N TYR A 208 -12.49 -3.87 -5.77
CA TYR A 208 -12.97 -3.82 -4.39
C TYR A 208 -11.80 -4.07 -3.45
N THR A 209 -11.68 -3.22 -2.45
CA THR A 209 -10.69 -3.36 -1.38
C THR A 209 -11.38 -3.32 -0.04
N ARG A 210 -11.01 -4.22 0.85
CA ARG A 210 -11.43 -4.25 2.25
C ARG A 210 -10.22 -4.43 3.14
N THR A 211 -10.10 -3.56 4.14
CA THR A 211 -9.05 -3.61 5.15
C THR A 211 -9.69 -3.71 6.54
N ASN A 212 -9.41 -4.77 7.24
CA ASN A 212 -9.95 -5.02 8.58
C ASN A 212 -9.38 -4.02 9.60
N PRO A 213 -10.03 -3.85 10.78
CA PRO A 213 -9.47 -3.09 11.88
C PRO A 213 -8.07 -3.54 12.24
N LEU A 214 -7.21 -2.60 12.60
CA LEU A 214 -5.81 -2.74 13.02
C LEU A 214 -4.84 -3.30 11.95
N ALA A 215 -5.31 -3.70 10.77
CA ALA A 215 -4.41 -4.04 9.67
C ALA A 215 -3.50 -2.82 9.35
N TYR A 216 -2.21 -3.07 9.15
CA TYR A 216 -1.13 -2.07 9.02
C TYR A 216 -0.71 -1.37 10.32
N ARG A 217 -1.39 -1.61 11.44
CA ARG A 217 -1.06 -0.99 12.74
C ARG A 217 -0.31 -1.96 13.63
N HIS A 218 0.46 -1.41 14.56
CA HIS A 218 1.12 -2.16 15.61
C HIS A 218 1.03 -1.39 16.93
N TYR A 219 0.95 -2.09 18.06
CA TYR A 219 0.91 -1.44 19.39
C TYR A 219 2.19 -0.65 19.70
N ILE A 220 3.32 -1.04 19.09
CA ILE A 220 4.56 -0.23 19.08
C ILE A 220 4.48 0.66 17.84
N THR A 221 4.33 1.96 18.03
CA THR A 221 4.10 2.95 16.95
C THR A 221 5.18 2.91 15.88
N THR A 222 6.46 2.74 16.28
CA THR A 222 7.57 2.64 15.32
C THR A 222 7.52 1.41 14.43
N ALA A 223 6.79 0.35 14.82
CA ALA A 223 6.63 -0.89 14.05
C ALA A 223 5.38 -0.90 13.14
N THR A 224 4.57 0.16 13.16
CA THR A 224 3.44 0.35 12.25
C THR A 224 3.89 0.34 10.78
N TYR A 225 3.08 -0.23 9.88
CA TYR A 225 3.37 -0.33 8.44
C TYR A 225 3.19 1.01 7.72
N ALA A 226 4.04 1.97 8.09
CA ALA A 226 4.02 3.35 7.60
C ALA A 226 5.42 3.91 7.45
N SER A 227 5.58 4.93 6.60
CA SER A 227 6.77 5.78 6.53
C SER A 227 6.34 7.23 6.78
N SER A 228 6.93 7.89 7.79
CA SER A 228 6.37 9.11 8.36
C SER A 228 4.93 8.82 8.85
N THR A 229 3.97 9.65 8.51
CA THR A 229 2.55 9.48 8.82
C THR A 229 1.77 8.73 7.73
N TYR A 230 2.43 8.32 6.64
CA TYR A 230 1.78 7.70 5.49
C TYR A 230 1.79 6.18 5.58
N ASN A 231 0.60 5.57 5.56
CA ASN A 231 0.46 4.12 5.42
C ASN A 231 1.11 3.64 4.11
N MET A 232 1.88 2.57 4.17
CA MET A 232 2.50 1.97 2.97
C MET A 232 1.56 1.02 2.23
N GLY A 233 0.52 0.49 2.91
CA GLY A 233 -0.55 -0.28 2.31
C GLY A 233 -1.62 0.58 1.63
N HIS A 234 -2.89 0.16 1.70
CA HIS A 234 -4.00 0.91 1.09
C HIS A 234 -4.14 2.30 1.69
N TYR A 235 -4.38 3.31 0.85
CA TYR A 235 -4.35 4.72 1.26
C TYR A 235 -5.39 5.08 2.33
N LEU A 236 -6.51 4.35 2.42
CA LEU A 236 -7.52 4.54 3.46
C LEU A 236 -7.07 4.03 4.84
N GLY A 237 -5.96 3.24 4.90
CA GLY A 237 -5.52 2.61 6.14
C GLY A 237 -6.43 1.45 6.55
N ASP A 238 -6.55 1.25 7.88
CA ASP A 238 -7.34 0.19 8.47
C ASP A 238 -8.83 0.53 8.61
N ASN A 239 -9.64 -0.50 8.90
CA ASN A 239 -11.09 -0.42 9.10
C ASN A 239 -11.80 0.34 7.99
N ALA A 240 -11.51 -0.01 6.74
CA ALA A 240 -11.97 0.71 5.58
C ALA A 240 -12.33 -0.23 4.42
N GLU A 241 -13.22 0.24 3.56
CA GLU A 241 -13.52 -0.41 2.27
C GLU A 241 -13.61 0.61 1.15
N GLU A 242 -13.38 0.13 -0.07
CA GLU A 242 -13.45 0.91 -1.29
C GLU A 242 -14.00 0.09 -2.42
N VAL A 243 -14.88 0.69 -3.21
CA VAL A 243 -15.29 0.23 -4.53
C VAL A 243 -14.83 1.25 -5.56
N TYR A 244 -14.14 0.80 -6.58
CA TYR A 244 -13.69 1.61 -7.69
C TYR A 244 -14.19 1.06 -9.02
N PHE A 245 -14.71 1.94 -9.87
CA PHE A 245 -15.06 1.66 -11.27
C PHE A 245 -14.40 2.69 -12.17
N SER A 246 -13.92 2.24 -13.33
CA SER A 246 -13.54 3.16 -14.39
C SER A 246 -13.94 2.62 -15.75
N PHE A 247 -14.24 3.55 -16.64
CA PHE A 247 -14.58 3.35 -18.02
C PHE A 247 -13.70 4.24 -18.86
N GLY A 248 -12.83 3.67 -19.68
CA GLY A 248 -11.91 4.39 -20.54
C GLY A 248 -12.13 4.03 -22.01
N TYR A 249 -12.15 5.03 -22.87
CA TYR A 249 -12.36 4.85 -24.30
C TYR A 249 -11.36 5.67 -25.13
N LYS A 250 -10.74 5.02 -26.12
CA LYS A 250 -9.88 5.66 -27.12
C LYS A 250 -10.55 5.66 -28.48
N PRO A 251 -11.40 6.64 -28.79
CA PRO A 251 -12.07 6.72 -30.10
C PRO A 251 -11.08 6.85 -31.26
N ILE A 252 -9.99 7.58 -31.04
CA ILE A 252 -8.87 7.71 -31.95
C ILE A 252 -7.55 7.53 -31.18
N SER A 253 -6.46 7.23 -31.86
CA SER A 253 -5.16 6.94 -31.23
C SER A 253 -4.65 8.03 -30.29
N ARG A 254 -5.01 9.28 -30.55
CA ARG A 254 -4.57 10.47 -29.82
C ARG A 254 -5.50 10.94 -28.70
N LEU A 255 -6.73 10.43 -28.61
CA LEU A 255 -7.73 10.86 -27.62
C LEU A 255 -8.05 9.72 -26.65
N LEU A 256 -7.85 9.96 -25.35
CA LEU A 256 -8.32 9.10 -24.27
C LEU A 256 -9.38 9.85 -23.46
N LEU A 257 -10.55 9.24 -23.34
CA LEU A 257 -11.64 9.65 -22.47
C LEU A 257 -11.76 8.65 -21.32
N GLU A 258 -11.91 9.13 -20.11
CA GLU A 258 -12.01 8.28 -18.92
C GLU A 258 -13.06 8.84 -17.97
N VAL A 259 -13.95 7.97 -17.48
CA VAL A 259 -14.88 8.24 -16.38
C VAL A 259 -14.53 7.30 -15.25
N SER A 260 -14.51 7.80 -14.03
CA SER A 260 -14.26 7.00 -12.84
C SER A 260 -15.29 7.27 -11.76
N TYR A 261 -15.54 6.26 -10.94
CA TYR A 261 -16.35 6.36 -9.73
C TYR A 261 -15.63 5.65 -8.60
N THR A 262 -15.50 6.33 -7.47
CA THR A 262 -14.96 5.76 -6.24
C THR A 262 -15.95 5.96 -5.10
N ALA A 263 -16.27 4.89 -4.40
CA ALA A 263 -17.01 4.95 -3.16
C ALA A 263 -16.15 4.32 -2.05
N ALA A 264 -15.90 5.06 -1.00
CA ALA A 264 -15.06 4.64 0.11
C ALA A 264 -15.74 4.91 1.45
N SER A 265 -15.51 4.01 2.40
CA SER A 265 -15.99 4.15 3.78
C SER A 265 -14.87 3.80 4.74
N LYS A 266 -14.76 4.56 5.82
CA LYS A 266 -13.81 4.30 6.91
C LYS A 266 -14.56 4.28 8.24
N GLY A 267 -14.29 3.25 9.03
CA GLY A 267 -14.83 3.07 10.37
C GLY A 267 -13.97 3.75 11.44
N TYR A 268 -14.28 3.44 12.69
CA TYR A 268 -13.54 3.93 13.85
C TYR A 268 -12.09 3.42 13.86
N GLU A 269 -11.16 4.27 14.26
CA GLU A 269 -9.77 3.88 14.49
C GLU A 269 -9.62 3.38 15.92
N TYR A 270 -9.56 2.07 16.07
CA TYR A 270 -9.38 1.44 17.37
C TYR A 270 -7.98 1.68 17.93
N ALA A 271 -7.88 1.93 19.22
CA ALA A 271 -6.59 1.98 19.90
C ALA A 271 -6.03 0.55 20.01
N TYR A 272 -4.77 0.37 19.60
CA TYR A 272 -4.05 -0.90 19.75
C TYR A 272 -2.95 -0.70 20.78
N THR A 273 -3.23 -1.11 22.02
CA THR A 273 -2.31 -0.90 23.15
C THR A 273 -1.46 -2.13 23.46
N GLY A 274 -1.82 -3.30 22.93
CA GLY A 274 -1.16 -4.57 23.22
C GLY A 274 -1.36 -5.05 24.66
N VAL A 275 -2.25 -4.42 25.44
CA VAL A 275 -2.52 -4.80 26.83
C VAL A 275 -3.52 -5.96 26.85
N SER A 276 -3.09 -7.12 27.31
CA SER A 276 -3.88 -8.36 27.27
C SER A 276 -5.15 -8.32 28.13
N SER A 277 -5.23 -7.44 29.14
CA SER A 277 -6.43 -7.23 29.97
C SER A 277 -7.49 -6.34 29.33
N ASP A 278 -7.14 -5.63 28.25
CA ASP A 278 -8.06 -4.78 27.48
C ASP A 278 -8.41 -5.47 26.16
N PRO A 279 -9.61 -6.05 26.01
CA PRO A 279 -10.01 -6.73 24.77
C PRO A 279 -9.93 -5.84 23.54
N VAL A 280 -10.34 -4.56 23.64
CA VAL A 280 -10.28 -3.61 22.53
C VAL A 280 -8.84 -3.23 22.23
N GLY A 281 -8.06 -2.90 23.24
CA GLY A 281 -6.64 -2.55 23.09
C GLY A 281 -5.78 -3.72 22.61
N ASN A 282 -6.22 -4.95 22.81
CA ASN A 282 -5.58 -6.17 22.32
C ASN A 282 -6.12 -6.66 20.96
N GLY A 283 -7.02 -5.92 20.34
CA GLY A 283 -7.58 -6.23 19.03
C GLY A 283 -8.61 -7.36 19.03
N LEU A 284 -9.28 -7.61 20.16
CA LEU A 284 -10.30 -8.66 20.27
C LEU A 284 -11.69 -8.12 19.88
N GLY A 285 -12.43 -8.90 19.09
CA GLY A 285 -13.83 -8.65 18.78
C GLY A 285 -14.15 -7.29 18.12
N LEU A 286 -13.21 -6.70 17.37
CA LEU A 286 -13.38 -5.39 16.77
C LEU A 286 -14.32 -5.45 15.56
N PRO A 287 -15.49 -4.79 15.59
CA PRO A 287 -16.43 -4.85 14.48
C PRO A 287 -15.91 -4.03 13.29
N PHE A 288 -15.98 -4.65 12.11
CA PHE A 288 -15.67 -3.98 10.85
C PHE A 288 -16.79 -2.99 10.50
N LEU A 289 -16.42 -1.74 10.22
CA LEU A 289 -17.32 -0.66 9.79
C LEU A 289 -18.62 -0.58 10.61
N SER A 290 -18.56 -0.83 11.93
CA SER A 290 -19.74 -0.76 12.81
C SER A 290 -20.48 0.56 12.74
N ARG A 291 -19.76 1.63 12.42
CA ARG A 291 -20.27 2.95 12.04
C ARG A 291 -19.35 3.51 10.96
N ALA A 292 -19.91 4.05 9.90
CA ALA A 292 -19.15 4.79 8.90
C ALA A 292 -18.83 6.19 9.45
N TYR A 293 -17.65 6.37 9.99
CA TYR A 293 -17.21 7.65 10.56
C TYR A 293 -16.82 8.66 9.47
N TRP A 294 -16.38 8.14 8.32
CA TRP A 294 -16.08 8.91 7.13
C TRP A 294 -16.50 8.16 5.89
N GLN A 295 -17.07 8.85 4.93
CA GLN A 295 -17.48 8.31 3.64
C GLN A 295 -17.10 9.30 2.54
N MET A 296 -16.71 8.76 1.40
CA MET A 296 -16.40 9.49 0.18
C MET A 296 -17.14 8.88 -1.01
N SER A 297 -17.71 9.73 -1.82
CA SER A 297 -18.22 9.41 -3.16
C SER A 297 -17.59 10.36 -4.15
N ASP A 298 -16.91 9.86 -5.15
CA ASP A 298 -16.15 10.62 -6.13
C ASP A 298 -16.49 10.21 -7.55
N ILE A 299 -16.85 11.16 -8.40
CA ILE A 299 -17.06 10.96 -9.85
C ILE A 299 -16.06 11.82 -10.59
N GLY A 300 -15.19 11.19 -11.36
CA GLY A 300 -14.19 11.84 -12.21
C GLY A 300 -14.48 11.68 -13.68
N PHE A 301 -14.22 12.72 -14.44
CA PHE A 301 -14.10 12.68 -15.90
C PHE A 301 -12.75 13.24 -16.30
N ARG A 302 -12.07 12.57 -17.22
CA ARG A 302 -10.79 13.03 -17.78
C ARG A 302 -10.78 12.83 -19.28
N ALA A 303 -10.44 13.90 -20.00
CA ALA A 303 -10.10 13.86 -21.43
C ALA A 303 -8.63 14.20 -21.60
N ARG A 304 -7.87 13.41 -22.35
CA ARG A 304 -6.47 13.66 -22.67
C ARG A 304 -6.26 13.51 -24.18
N TYR A 305 -5.77 14.57 -24.79
CA TYR A 305 -5.49 14.60 -26.22
C TYR A 305 -3.99 14.80 -26.46
N GLN A 306 -3.40 13.94 -27.27
CA GLN A 306 -2.00 14.01 -27.68
C GLN A 306 -1.87 14.93 -28.90
N LEU A 307 -1.27 16.10 -28.69
CA LEU A 307 -0.97 17.06 -29.77
C LEU A 307 0.21 16.60 -30.62
N LEU A 308 1.32 16.30 -29.96
CA LEU A 308 2.57 15.79 -30.53
C LEU A 308 2.99 14.54 -29.75
N ASN A 309 4.06 13.85 -30.16
CA ASN A 309 4.51 12.62 -29.50
C ASN A 309 4.77 12.82 -28.00
N ASP A 310 5.32 13.95 -27.62
CA ASP A 310 5.67 14.27 -26.22
C ASP A 310 4.88 15.47 -25.66
N ALA A 311 3.74 15.82 -26.29
CA ALA A 311 2.90 16.92 -25.84
C ALA A 311 1.42 16.51 -25.75
N TRP A 312 0.81 16.74 -24.59
CA TRP A 312 -0.59 16.45 -24.29
C TRP A 312 -1.28 17.66 -23.68
N ILE A 313 -2.56 17.81 -24.03
CA ILE A 313 -3.49 18.65 -23.29
C ILE A 313 -4.48 17.76 -22.55
N PHE A 314 -4.93 18.21 -21.41
CA PHE A 314 -5.92 17.48 -20.64
C PHE A 314 -6.97 18.42 -20.05
N LEU A 315 -8.19 17.87 -19.94
CA LEU A 315 -9.31 18.42 -19.20
C LEU A 315 -9.74 17.38 -18.18
N GLY A 316 -9.87 17.79 -16.93
CA GLY A 316 -10.40 16.98 -15.85
C GLY A 316 -11.59 17.68 -15.20
N PHE A 317 -12.61 16.91 -14.87
CA PHE A 317 -13.72 17.30 -14.02
C PHE A 317 -13.83 16.27 -12.90
N ASN A 318 -14.01 16.75 -11.68
CA ASN A 318 -14.19 15.88 -10.53
C ASN A 318 -15.31 16.45 -9.65
N SER A 319 -16.25 15.58 -9.22
CA SER A 319 -17.26 15.89 -8.23
C SER A 319 -17.15 14.90 -7.09
N SER A 320 -16.74 15.38 -5.94
CA SER A 320 -16.49 14.58 -4.73
C SER A 320 -17.42 15.04 -3.62
N GLU A 321 -17.97 14.10 -2.87
CA GLU A 321 -18.71 14.35 -1.64
C GLU A 321 -18.02 13.59 -0.50
N GLN A 322 -17.66 14.33 0.57
CA GLN A 322 -17.07 13.75 1.77
C GLN A 322 -17.91 14.10 2.98
N LYS A 323 -18.35 13.07 3.72
CA LYS A 323 -19.26 13.21 4.86
C LYS A 323 -18.98 12.16 5.94
N GLY A 324 -19.60 12.32 7.09
CA GLY A 324 -19.52 11.38 8.21
C GLY A 324 -19.37 12.08 9.55
N ILE A 325 -19.50 11.32 10.63
CA ILE A 325 -19.46 11.84 12.00
C ILE A 325 -18.09 12.44 12.34
N LEU A 326 -17.01 11.86 11.81
CA LEU A 326 -15.63 12.31 12.00
C LEU A 326 -15.01 12.86 10.71
N VAL A 327 -15.82 13.44 9.82
CA VAL A 327 -15.31 14.05 8.59
C VAL A 327 -14.20 15.08 8.88
N ASP A 328 -14.30 15.77 10.00
CA ASP A 328 -13.34 16.79 10.44
C ASP A 328 -11.96 16.21 10.76
N MET A 329 -11.87 14.95 11.12
CA MET A 329 -10.62 14.26 11.45
C MET A 329 -9.86 13.83 10.20
N TYR A 330 -10.58 13.46 9.14
CA TYR A 330 -10.00 12.85 7.93
C TYR A 330 -9.98 13.79 6.72
N THR A 331 -10.69 14.91 6.80
CA THR A 331 -10.87 15.82 5.66
C THR A 331 -10.60 17.27 6.05
N MET A 332 -9.73 17.92 5.32
CA MET A 332 -9.48 19.35 5.48
C MET A 332 -10.78 20.12 5.22
N PRO A 333 -11.00 21.26 5.91
CA PRO A 333 -12.25 22.03 5.81
C PRO A 333 -12.69 22.32 4.36
N GLU A 334 -11.73 22.60 3.48
CA GLU A 334 -11.94 22.97 2.08
C GLU A 334 -12.49 21.82 1.23
N TYR A 335 -12.34 20.56 1.68
CA TYR A 335 -12.78 19.35 0.95
C TYR A 335 -14.00 18.67 1.57
N ARG A 336 -14.59 19.23 2.62
CA ARG A 336 -15.78 18.68 3.28
C ARG A 336 -17.03 18.95 2.46
N GLY A 337 -18.00 18.03 2.55
CA GLY A 337 -19.23 18.09 1.79
C GLY A 337 -19.01 17.85 0.30
N LYS A 338 -19.84 18.49 -0.52
CA LYS A 338 -19.79 18.35 -1.97
C LYS A 338 -18.88 19.40 -2.60
N GLN A 339 -17.88 18.94 -3.33
CA GLN A 339 -16.91 19.78 -4.02
C GLN A 339 -16.88 19.43 -5.52
N THR A 340 -16.66 20.44 -6.33
CA THR A 340 -16.49 20.28 -7.76
C THR A 340 -15.19 20.96 -8.20
N THR A 341 -14.35 20.23 -8.93
CA THR A 341 -13.06 20.71 -9.42
C THR A 341 -12.97 20.55 -10.91
N ILE A 342 -12.48 21.59 -11.59
CA ILE A 342 -12.14 21.54 -13.03
C ILE A 342 -10.65 21.79 -13.16
N ASN A 343 -9.96 20.90 -13.89
CA ASN A 343 -8.54 20.97 -14.17
C ASN A 343 -8.31 21.05 -15.67
N ILE A 344 -7.55 22.05 -16.09
CA ILE A 344 -7.10 22.18 -17.50
C ILE A 344 -5.60 22.34 -17.47
N GLY A 345 -4.89 21.64 -18.33
CA GLY A 345 -3.44 21.77 -18.40
C GLY A 345 -2.84 21.13 -19.64
N ALA A 346 -1.53 21.37 -19.78
CA ALA A 346 -0.69 20.76 -20.79
C ALA A 346 0.52 20.11 -20.14
N ASN A 347 1.01 19.05 -20.75
CA ASN A 347 2.25 18.37 -20.37
C ASN A 347 3.13 18.26 -21.62
N ILE A 348 4.37 18.70 -21.51
CA ILE A 348 5.37 18.64 -22.58
C ILE A 348 6.58 17.90 -22.02
N GLY A 349 6.93 16.75 -22.62
CA GLY A 349 8.16 16.02 -22.36
C GLY A 349 9.32 16.61 -23.17
N PHE A 350 10.53 16.54 -22.63
CA PHE A 350 11.77 16.94 -23.29
C PHE A 350 12.70 15.74 -23.37
#